data_297130b3a50a1fb7ac1133a105911ab2
#
_entry.id   297130b3a50a1fb7ac1133a105911ab2
#
_cell.length_a   1.000
_cell.length_b   1.000
_cell.length_c   1.000
_cell.angle_alpha   90.00
_cell.angle_beta   90.00
_cell.angle_gamma   90.00
#
_symmetry.space_group_name_H-M   'P 1'
#
loop_
_entity.id
_entity.type
_entity.pdbx_description
1 polymer ?
#
loop_
_entity_poly.entity_id
_entity_poly.type
_entity_poly.pdbx_seq_one_letter_code
_entity_poly.pdbx_strand_id
1 'polypeptide(L)'
;MHRTSTGAIVSASAALVAMAALVGAGCSTQTPTPAAAPTASTLEGATISGNAKGTGNPVSAEEVQALWAPVAAAAAEGGYTAWGTVVDAQTGEVLLDAAAATPHTPASTTKTLAAFSALHHLDPTATLTTSALLGADNQTLYLDSEGDLLLGIGTSDEVEVSGRAGLQTLAKDTAAALTQRGITSVTLNWRGTLFEGASHLSSWDAQEVGSYEGHVGPMAIDAGRTYEGANAFYSDAPGRVAEVFSQALGAEGISATLGEAGDAPAGAGAVASVSSATMGEQLRWMLAHSDNTLADQYCRFAARAAGAPATYEGATETVRKTLTEAGVPTEGLTLEDCSGLSSNDKISANTLVGVLKASYEGTGTEADTMRLLPWAGLVGTLSQRMTEEPAAGNVQAKTGALQEVTALSGSVQTKSGRVLLVSIGHDNVTEGAYATRGHLDAFEEGLAGLD
;
A
#
# COMPACT_ATOMS: atom_id res chain seq x y z
N MET A 1 -28.49 39.29 -43.69
CA MET A 1 -29.80 38.64 -43.62
C MET A 1 -29.92 37.91 -42.29
N HIS A 2 -30.84 38.39 -41.50
CA HIS A 2 -31.22 37.93 -40.17
C HIS A 2 -31.66 36.46 -40.11
N ARG A 3 -31.32 35.74 -39.01
CA ARG A 3 -32.35 35.14 -38.14
C ARG A 3 -31.74 34.67 -36.81
N THR A 4 -32.17 35.33 -35.77
CA THR A 4 -32.18 34.99 -34.36
C THR A 4 -33.12 33.81 -34.09
N SER A 5 -32.79 32.91 -33.17
CA SER A 5 -33.79 32.16 -32.40
C SER A 5 -33.33 31.96 -30.96
N THR A 6 -34.06 32.59 -30.12
CA THR A 6 -34.20 32.51 -28.65
C THR A 6 -34.94 31.26 -28.23
N GLY A 7 -34.66 30.77 -26.99
CA GLY A 7 -35.55 29.92 -26.22
C GLY A 7 -34.80 28.83 -25.47
N ALA A 8 -34.99 28.48 -24.25
CA ALA A 8 -35.87 28.90 -23.18
C ALA A 8 -35.30 28.25 -21.89
N ILE A 9 -35.30 29.02 -20.85
CA ILE A 9 -35.00 28.59 -19.45
C ILE A 9 -36.25 27.85 -18.95
N VAL A 10 -36.05 26.64 -18.40
CA VAL A 10 -37.09 25.97 -17.63
C VAL A 10 -36.59 25.83 -16.17
N SER A 11 -37.17 26.67 -15.33
CA SER A 11 -37.14 26.59 -13.89
C SER A 11 -38.20 25.55 -13.42
N ALA A 12 -37.81 24.62 -12.58
CA ALA A 12 -38.76 23.75 -11.88
C ALA A 12 -38.77 24.10 -10.39
N SER A 13 -39.96 24.53 -9.97
CA SER A 13 -40.28 25.01 -8.65
C SER A 13 -40.52 23.88 -7.65
N ALA A 14 -40.18 24.14 -6.40
CA ALA A 14 -40.49 23.35 -5.21
C ALA A 14 -41.99 23.22 -4.98
N ALA A 15 -42.45 22.05 -4.54
CA ALA A 15 -43.77 21.86 -3.94
C ALA A 15 -43.60 21.36 -2.50
N LEU A 16 -43.91 22.25 -1.55
CA LEU A 16 -44.19 21.92 -0.16
C LEU A 16 -45.62 21.34 -0.09
N VAL A 17 -45.78 20.20 0.57
CA VAL A 17 -47.10 19.75 1.08
C VAL A 17 -46.98 19.56 2.57
N ALA A 18 -47.68 20.45 3.28
CA ALA A 18 -47.99 20.32 4.68
C ALA A 18 -49.29 19.49 4.82
N MET A 19 -49.31 18.52 5.75
CA MET A 19 -50.59 17.99 6.27
C MET A 19 -50.53 17.88 7.80
N ALA A 20 -51.56 18.47 8.39
CA ALA A 20 -51.75 18.63 9.81
C ALA A 20 -52.41 17.41 10.47
N ALA A 21 -52.03 17.21 11.69
CA ALA A 21 -52.61 16.60 12.87
C ALA A 21 -53.98 15.89 12.80
N LEU A 22 -54.04 14.70 13.42
CA LEU A 22 -55.17 14.27 14.23
C LEU A 22 -54.73 13.38 15.43
N VAL A 23 -55.31 13.69 16.53
CA VAL A 23 -55.17 13.39 17.92
C VAL A 23 -55.42 11.90 18.29
N GLY A 24 -54.60 11.37 19.22
CA GLY A 24 -55.11 10.69 20.38
C GLY A 24 -54.97 9.18 20.44
N ALA A 25 -54.13 8.70 21.31
CA ALA A 25 -54.41 7.74 22.39
C ALA A 25 -53.08 7.25 23.01
N GLY A 26 -53.00 7.22 24.31
CA GLY A 26 -51.82 6.99 25.10
C GLY A 26 -51.19 5.62 24.86
N CYS A 27 -49.86 5.66 24.84
CA CYS A 27 -49.03 4.47 25.04
C CYS A 27 -47.82 4.85 25.87
N SER A 28 -47.62 4.11 26.92
CA SER A 28 -46.56 4.19 27.89
C SER A 28 -45.18 4.39 27.24
N THR A 29 -44.46 5.41 27.71
CA THR A 29 -43.05 5.62 27.39
C THR A 29 -42.21 4.53 28.02
N GLN A 30 -41.90 3.47 27.24
CA GLN A 30 -40.74 2.64 27.47
C GLN A 30 -39.59 3.28 26.72
N THR A 31 -38.66 3.88 27.44
CA THR A 31 -37.32 4.24 26.96
C THR A 31 -36.67 2.99 26.42
N PRO A 32 -36.24 2.95 25.14
CA PRO A 32 -35.45 1.83 24.67
C PRO A 32 -34.11 1.82 25.43
N THR A 33 -33.85 0.75 26.16
CA THR A 33 -32.53 0.44 26.69
C THR A 33 -31.56 0.40 25.51
N PRO A 34 -30.40 1.11 25.54
CA PRO A 34 -29.41 0.99 24.50
C PRO A 34 -29.01 -0.49 24.38
N ALA A 35 -29.10 -1.04 23.19
CA ALA A 35 -28.50 -2.35 22.90
C ALA A 35 -27.05 -2.29 23.34
N ALA A 36 -26.61 -3.23 24.17
CA ALA A 36 -25.21 -3.37 24.54
C ALA A 36 -24.42 -3.47 23.24
N ALA A 37 -23.42 -2.60 23.09
CA ALA A 37 -22.43 -2.75 22.03
C ALA A 37 -21.91 -4.19 22.05
N PRO A 38 -21.73 -4.83 20.88
CA PRO A 38 -21.12 -6.15 20.84
C PRO A 38 -19.75 -6.01 21.53
N THR A 39 -19.56 -6.76 22.61
CA THR A 39 -18.26 -6.95 23.24
C THR A 39 -17.32 -7.43 22.14
N ALA A 40 -16.31 -6.63 21.84
CA ALA A 40 -15.20 -7.08 21.01
C ALA A 40 -14.72 -8.40 21.62
N SER A 41 -14.96 -9.50 20.92
CA SER A 41 -14.24 -10.73 21.18
C SER A 41 -12.80 -10.39 20.94
N THR A 42 -12.01 -10.27 22.02
CA THR A 42 -10.57 -10.42 21.93
C THR A 42 -10.34 -11.76 21.25
N LEU A 43 -10.00 -11.73 19.97
CA LEU A 43 -9.26 -12.84 19.37
C LEU A 43 -7.96 -12.88 20.15
N GLU A 44 -7.96 -13.67 21.25
CA GLU A 44 -6.71 -14.10 21.86
C GLU A 44 -5.84 -14.60 20.73
N GLY A 45 -4.65 -13.98 20.59
CA GLY A 45 -3.77 -14.15 19.48
C GLY A 45 -3.66 -15.61 19.07
N ALA A 46 -4.31 -15.96 17.98
CA ALA A 46 -3.83 -17.02 17.16
C ALA A 46 -2.41 -16.61 16.79
N THR A 47 -1.43 -17.14 17.50
CA THR A 47 -0.07 -17.22 17.01
C THR A 47 -0.24 -17.93 15.68
N ILE A 48 -0.18 -17.18 14.58
CA ILE A 48 -0.03 -17.76 13.26
C ILE A 48 1.37 -18.35 13.33
N SER A 49 1.45 -19.60 13.79
CA SER A 49 2.68 -20.37 13.77
C SER A 49 3.13 -20.38 12.33
N GLY A 50 4.42 -20.15 12.15
CA GLY A 50 5.07 -19.95 10.88
C GLY A 50 4.49 -20.78 9.74
N ASN A 51 4.57 -20.30 8.51
CA ASN A 51 3.92 -20.87 7.32
C ASN A 51 3.70 -22.37 7.50
N ALA A 52 2.45 -22.77 7.85
CA ALA A 52 2.18 -24.16 8.16
C ALA A 52 2.64 -24.96 6.92
N LYS A 53 3.67 -25.80 7.10
CA LYS A 53 4.12 -26.65 5.98
C LYS A 53 2.91 -27.48 5.61
N GLY A 54 2.31 -27.16 4.45
CA GLY A 54 1.13 -27.82 3.97
C GLY A 54 1.36 -29.33 3.98
N THR A 55 0.40 -30.07 4.51
CA THR A 55 0.44 -31.54 4.59
C THR A 55 -0.39 -32.17 3.49
N GLY A 56 -0.84 -31.37 2.52
CA GLY A 56 -1.73 -31.80 1.44
C GLY A 56 -1.12 -32.84 0.47
N ASN A 57 -1.99 -33.43 -0.33
CA ASN A 57 -1.58 -34.39 -1.35
C ASN A 57 -0.64 -33.72 -2.36
N PRO A 58 0.34 -34.45 -2.91
CA PRO A 58 1.17 -33.94 -4.00
C PRO A 58 0.30 -33.59 -5.22
N VAL A 59 0.58 -32.46 -5.83
CA VAL A 59 -0.02 -32.03 -7.10
C VAL A 59 0.94 -32.40 -8.22
N SER A 60 0.41 -32.96 -9.33
CA SER A 60 1.22 -33.32 -10.47
C SER A 60 1.40 -32.16 -11.45
N ALA A 61 2.54 -32.13 -12.16
CA ALA A 61 2.78 -31.16 -13.23
C ALA A 61 1.74 -31.29 -14.36
N GLU A 62 1.21 -32.48 -14.62
CA GLU A 62 0.18 -32.73 -15.63
C GLU A 62 -1.13 -32.00 -15.29
N GLU A 63 -1.57 -32.05 -14.02
CA GLU A 63 -2.77 -31.33 -13.54
C GLU A 63 -2.60 -29.81 -13.69
N VAL A 64 -1.46 -29.28 -13.27
CA VAL A 64 -1.16 -27.82 -13.38
C VAL A 64 -1.09 -27.37 -14.85
N GLN A 65 -0.43 -28.16 -15.72
CA GLN A 65 -0.36 -27.88 -17.16
C GLN A 65 -1.73 -27.93 -17.83
N ALA A 66 -2.60 -28.85 -17.42
CA ALA A 66 -3.97 -28.93 -17.93
C ALA A 66 -4.78 -27.65 -17.56
N LEU A 67 -4.58 -27.10 -16.36
CA LEU A 67 -5.18 -25.82 -15.95
C LEU A 67 -4.57 -24.61 -16.68
N TRP A 68 -3.28 -24.67 -17.04
CA TRP A 68 -2.61 -23.60 -17.79
C TRP A 68 -2.98 -23.57 -19.28
N ALA A 69 -3.33 -24.70 -19.86
CA ALA A 69 -3.62 -24.81 -21.30
C ALA A 69 -4.67 -23.79 -21.81
N PRO A 70 -5.80 -23.53 -21.10
CA PRO A 70 -6.74 -22.48 -21.49
C PRO A 70 -6.13 -21.07 -21.48
N VAL A 71 -5.26 -20.76 -20.51
CA VAL A 71 -4.58 -19.46 -20.42
C VAL A 71 -3.67 -19.24 -21.63
N ALA A 72 -2.86 -20.26 -21.98
CA ALA A 72 -1.98 -20.21 -23.12
C ALA A 72 -2.76 -20.13 -24.45
N ALA A 73 -3.88 -20.85 -24.56
CA ALA A 73 -4.75 -20.80 -25.75
C ALA A 73 -5.37 -19.42 -25.94
N ALA A 74 -5.90 -18.81 -24.87
CA ALA A 74 -6.46 -17.47 -24.90
C ALA A 74 -5.41 -16.40 -25.27
N ALA A 75 -4.17 -16.56 -24.78
CA ALA A 75 -3.07 -15.67 -25.13
C ALA A 75 -2.71 -15.78 -26.63
N ALA A 76 -2.64 -17.00 -27.16
CA ALA A 76 -2.38 -17.22 -28.57
C ALA A 76 -3.48 -16.66 -29.48
N GLU A 77 -4.75 -16.80 -29.10
CA GLU A 77 -5.89 -16.26 -29.82
C GLU A 77 -5.95 -14.73 -29.75
N GLY A 78 -5.68 -14.16 -28.56
CA GLY A 78 -5.70 -12.70 -28.32
C GLY A 78 -4.43 -11.98 -28.77
N GLY A 79 -3.37 -12.69 -29.17
CA GLY A 79 -2.12 -12.09 -29.65
C GLY A 79 -1.29 -11.43 -28.56
N TYR A 80 -1.48 -11.79 -27.30
CA TYR A 80 -0.68 -11.35 -26.15
C TYR A 80 0.20 -12.50 -25.61
N THR A 81 1.12 -12.19 -24.72
CA THR A 81 2.04 -13.16 -24.14
C THR A 81 1.57 -13.60 -22.77
N ALA A 82 1.38 -14.91 -22.55
CA ALA A 82 1.20 -15.47 -21.22
C ALA A 82 2.51 -16.07 -20.71
N TRP A 83 2.85 -15.81 -19.48
CA TRP A 83 4.08 -16.29 -18.82
C TRP A 83 3.79 -16.69 -17.37
N GLY A 84 4.62 -17.57 -16.83
CA GLY A 84 4.50 -17.90 -15.40
C GLY A 84 5.22 -19.15 -14.96
N THR A 85 5.18 -19.38 -13.66
CA THR A 85 5.70 -20.59 -13.01
C THR A 85 4.83 -20.96 -11.81
N VAL A 86 4.74 -22.27 -11.55
CA VAL A 86 4.14 -22.84 -10.34
C VAL A 86 5.16 -23.79 -9.72
N VAL A 87 5.43 -23.60 -8.44
CA VAL A 87 6.38 -24.42 -7.68
C VAL A 87 5.67 -24.99 -6.45
N ASP A 88 5.82 -26.27 -6.23
CA ASP A 88 5.39 -26.92 -4.99
C ASP A 88 6.26 -26.44 -3.82
N ALA A 89 5.67 -25.78 -2.85
CA ALA A 89 6.40 -25.17 -1.73
C ALA A 89 7.12 -26.18 -0.81
N GLN A 90 6.63 -27.43 -0.73
CA GLN A 90 7.21 -28.44 0.14
C GLN A 90 8.36 -29.22 -0.53
N THR A 91 8.26 -29.46 -1.84
CA THR A 91 9.28 -30.26 -2.56
C THR A 91 10.26 -29.39 -3.34
N GLY A 92 9.88 -28.18 -3.68
CA GLY A 92 10.61 -27.30 -4.60
C GLY A 92 10.47 -27.73 -6.06
N GLU A 93 9.59 -28.69 -6.38
CA GLU A 93 9.33 -29.15 -7.73
C GLU A 93 8.66 -28.07 -8.56
N VAL A 94 9.15 -27.85 -9.79
CA VAL A 94 8.53 -26.94 -10.76
C VAL A 94 7.43 -27.70 -11.49
N LEU A 95 6.17 -27.32 -11.25
CA LEU A 95 4.99 -27.95 -11.85
C LEU A 95 4.55 -27.26 -13.15
N LEU A 96 4.92 -25.99 -13.32
CA LEU A 96 4.71 -25.20 -14.54
C LEU A 96 5.96 -24.34 -14.81
N ASP A 97 6.46 -24.37 -16.03
CA ASP A 97 7.44 -23.42 -16.58
C ASP A 97 6.90 -22.89 -17.92
N ALA A 98 6.35 -21.70 -17.92
CA ALA A 98 5.91 -20.99 -19.10
C ALA A 98 6.76 -19.72 -19.26
N ALA A 99 7.95 -19.87 -19.88
CA ALA A 99 8.94 -18.82 -20.05
C ALA A 99 9.38 -18.17 -18.70
N ALA A 100 9.42 -18.96 -17.63
CA ALA A 100 9.63 -18.47 -16.27
C ALA A 100 10.96 -17.75 -16.04
N ALA A 101 11.99 -18.03 -16.83
CA ALA A 101 13.29 -17.36 -16.76
C ALA A 101 13.33 -16.05 -17.57
N THR A 102 12.36 -15.80 -18.45
CA THR A 102 12.32 -14.59 -19.26
C THR A 102 11.87 -13.41 -18.40
N PRO A 103 12.61 -12.28 -18.41
CA PRO A 103 12.16 -11.08 -17.70
C PRO A 103 10.96 -10.43 -18.40
N HIS A 104 9.92 -10.14 -17.62
CA HIS A 104 8.68 -9.50 -18.03
C HIS A 104 8.48 -8.19 -17.27
N THR A 105 7.56 -7.34 -17.75
CA THR A 105 7.15 -6.16 -17.00
C THR A 105 6.28 -6.62 -15.82
N PRO A 106 6.73 -6.41 -14.57
CA PRO A 106 6.10 -7.01 -13.39
C PRO A 106 4.87 -6.24 -12.90
N ALA A 107 4.77 -4.96 -13.27
CA ALA A 107 3.86 -4.02 -12.65
C ALA A 107 3.99 -4.10 -11.11
N SER A 108 2.92 -3.86 -10.36
CA SER A 108 2.98 -3.83 -8.89
C SER A 108 3.31 -5.14 -8.18
N THR A 109 3.61 -6.25 -8.90
CA THR A 109 4.19 -7.44 -8.24
C THR A 109 5.61 -7.17 -7.75
N THR A 110 6.30 -6.15 -8.28
CA THR A 110 7.58 -5.60 -7.78
C THR A 110 7.52 -5.28 -6.29
N LYS A 111 6.37 -4.85 -5.76
CA LYS A 111 6.19 -4.53 -4.34
C LYS A 111 6.43 -5.72 -3.40
N THR A 112 6.37 -6.95 -3.91
CA THR A 112 6.75 -8.14 -3.14
C THR A 112 8.26 -8.14 -2.86
N LEU A 113 9.09 -7.72 -3.84
CA LEU A 113 10.53 -7.57 -3.67
C LEU A 113 10.85 -6.41 -2.72
N ALA A 114 10.11 -5.30 -2.87
CA ALA A 114 10.24 -4.13 -1.98
C ALA A 114 9.96 -4.50 -0.53
N ALA A 115 8.86 -5.21 -0.26
CA ALA A 115 8.49 -5.66 1.09
C ALA A 115 9.52 -6.65 1.66
N PHE A 116 10.01 -7.59 0.86
CA PHE A 116 11.06 -8.54 1.25
C PHE A 116 12.34 -7.81 1.67
N SER A 117 12.81 -6.86 0.85
CA SER A 117 13.99 -6.06 1.17
C SER A 117 13.78 -5.17 2.41
N ALA A 118 12.60 -4.54 2.53
CA ALA A 118 12.28 -3.72 3.69
C ALA A 118 12.27 -4.55 4.99
N LEU A 119 11.62 -5.71 5.00
CA LEU A 119 11.59 -6.61 6.16
C LEU A 119 12.98 -7.18 6.51
N HIS A 120 13.86 -7.36 5.53
CA HIS A 120 15.23 -7.81 5.78
C HIS A 120 16.07 -6.76 6.52
N HIS A 121 15.88 -5.47 6.23
CA HIS A 121 16.72 -4.39 6.74
C HIS A 121 16.11 -3.58 7.88
N LEU A 122 14.77 -3.65 8.09
CA LEU A 122 14.04 -2.82 9.05
C LEU A 122 13.41 -3.68 10.14
N ASP A 123 13.21 -3.06 11.32
CA ASP A 123 12.43 -3.68 12.39
C ASP A 123 10.93 -3.48 12.08
N PRO A 124 10.17 -4.55 11.77
CA PRO A 124 8.74 -4.42 11.45
C PRO A 124 7.88 -3.95 12.64
N THR A 125 8.41 -3.97 13.86
CA THR A 125 7.71 -3.49 15.07
C THR A 125 7.96 -2.02 15.37
N ALA A 126 8.95 -1.39 14.70
CA ALA A 126 9.24 0.02 14.86
C ALA A 126 8.12 0.90 14.28
N THR A 127 7.97 2.09 14.84
CA THR A 127 7.05 3.14 14.37
C THR A 127 7.83 4.36 13.89
N LEU A 128 7.20 5.23 13.12
CA LEU A 128 7.74 6.51 12.69
C LEU A 128 7.14 7.62 13.55
N THR A 129 7.99 8.48 14.08
CA THR A 129 7.56 9.57 14.97
C THR A 129 7.39 10.87 14.17
N THR A 130 6.28 11.56 14.41
CA THR A 130 6.06 12.94 13.96
C THR A 130 5.99 13.84 15.18
N SER A 131 6.86 14.85 15.25
CA SER A 131 7.10 15.68 16.43
C SER A 131 6.93 17.17 16.14
N ALA A 132 6.40 17.91 17.12
CA ALA A 132 6.50 19.35 17.19
C ALA A 132 7.68 19.72 18.10
N LEU A 133 8.69 20.40 17.55
CA LEU A 133 9.90 20.76 18.23
C LEU A 133 9.94 22.28 18.44
N LEU A 134 10.08 22.76 19.68
CA LEU A 134 10.19 24.18 19.99
C LEU A 134 11.65 24.62 19.97
N GLY A 135 11.95 25.65 19.18
CA GLY A 135 13.26 26.27 19.14
C GLY A 135 13.64 26.94 20.47
N ALA A 136 14.93 27.08 20.70
CA ALA A 136 15.46 27.73 21.91
C ALA A 136 15.02 29.22 22.08
N ASP A 137 14.55 29.84 20.99
CA ASP A 137 13.98 31.19 20.97
C ASP A 137 12.56 31.27 21.54
N ASN A 138 11.90 30.14 21.77
CA ASN A 138 10.49 30.05 22.18
C ASN A 138 9.50 30.73 21.20
N GLN A 139 9.90 30.95 19.95
CA GLN A 139 9.12 31.64 18.92
C GLN A 139 8.94 30.76 17.64
N THR A 140 9.89 29.87 17.39
CA THR A 140 9.89 29.03 16.22
C THR A 140 9.54 27.60 16.61
N LEU A 141 8.51 27.05 15.97
CA LEU A 141 8.09 25.63 16.07
C LEU A 141 8.51 24.93 14.79
N TYR A 142 9.02 23.73 14.91
CA TYR A 142 9.41 22.87 13.79
C TYR A 142 8.57 21.61 13.80
N LEU A 143 7.90 21.34 12.68
CA LEU A 143 7.23 20.05 12.45
C LEU A 143 8.25 19.11 11.79
N ASP A 144 8.64 18.07 12.49
CA ASP A 144 9.60 17.06 12.03
C ASP A 144 8.97 15.68 12.03
N SER A 145 9.31 14.86 11.04
CA SER A 145 8.82 13.49 10.94
C SER A 145 9.91 12.57 10.39
N GLU A 146 9.91 11.35 10.87
CA GLU A 146 10.84 10.28 10.47
C GLU A 146 10.45 9.63 9.14
N GLY A 147 9.36 10.09 8.49
CA GLY A 147 8.92 9.60 7.17
C GLY A 147 7.52 8.99 7.17
N ASP A 148 6.64 9.38 8.10
CA ASP A 148 5.26 8.93 8.08
C ASP A 148 4.47 9.58 6.93
N LEU A 149 4.16 8.80 5.91
CA LEU A 149 3.35 9.23 4.78
C LEU A 149 1.84 8.97 4.97
N LEU A 150 1.45 8.37 6.09
CA LEU A 150 0.05 8.01 6.38
C LEU A 150 -0.55 8.83 7.53
N LEU A 151 -0.06 10.07 7.73
CA LEU A 151 -0.64 10.98 8.72
C LEU A 151 -2.13 11.23 8.45
N GLY A 152 -2.91 11.29 9.52
CA GLY A 152 -4.32 11.68 9.48
C GLY A 152 -4.53 13.18 9.74
N ILE A 153 -5.53 13.77 9.11
CA ILE A 153 -5.96 15.16 9.40
C ILE A 153 -6.58 15.24 10.81
N GLY A 154 -7.30 14.19 11.23
CA GLY A 154 -8.08 14.13 12.47
C GLY A 154 -7.27 13.79 13.72
N THR A 155 -7.97 13.29 14.72
CA THR A 155 -7.36 12.70 15.92
C THR A 155 -6.70 11.38 15.59
N SER A 156 -5.66 11.02 16.35
CA SER A 156 -5.02 9.71 16.25
C SER A 156 -6.03 8.58 16.43
N ASP A 157 -5.92 7.54 15.62
CA ASP A 157 -6.76 6.35 15.67
C ASP A 157 -5.89 5.11 15.87
N GLU A 158 -6.00 4.45 17.02
CA GLU A 158 -5.16 3.30 17.37
C GLU A 158 -5.48 2.02 16.55
N VAL A 159 -6.58 1.99 15.81
CA VAL A 159 -7.02 0.83 15.03
C VAL A 159 -6.58 0.95 13.58
N GLU A 160 -6.69 2.16 13.01
CA GLU A 160 -6.38 2.39 11.62
C GLU A 160 -4.86 2.45 11.36
N VAL A 161 -4.43 2.07 10.17
CA VAL A 161 -3.04 2.23 9.72
C VAL A 161 -2.82 3.64 9.18
N SER A 162 -3.66 4.07 8.24
CA SER A 162 -3.68 5.46 7.77
C SER A 162 -4.44 6.32 8.78
N GLY A 163 -3.79 7.37 9.29
CA GLY A 163 -4.35 8.22 10.34
C GLY A 163 -4.04 7.73 11.77
N ARG A 164 -3.25 6.68 11.95
CA ARG A 164 -2.75 6.27 13.28
C ARG A 164 -2.12 7.44 14.00
N ALA A 165 -1.26 8.19 13.34
CA ALA A 165 -0.72 9.46 13.80
C ALA A 165 -1.60 10.61 13.29
N GLY A 166 -2.36 11.24 14.18
CA GLY A 166 -3.33 12.30 13.85
C GLY A 166 -2.80 13.70 14.13
N LEU A 167 -2.92 14.60 13.15
CA LEU A 167 -2.44 15.97 13.26
C LEU A 167 -3.26 16.80 14.26
N GLN A 168 -4.55 16.51 14.48
CA GLN A 168 -5.32 17.16 15.53
C GLN A 168 -4.84 16.76 16.94
N THR A 169 -4.48 15.50 17.16
CA THR A 169 -3.88 15.06 18.43
C THR A 169 -2.56 15.77 18.67
N LEU A 170 -1.67 15.78 17.66
CA LEU A 170 -0.38 16.50 17.76
C LEU A 170 -0.59 18.00 18.05
N ALA A 171 -1.55 18.66 17.38
CA ALA A 171 -1.82 20.07 17.57
C ALA A 171 -2.37 20.37 18.97
N LYS A 172 -3.29 19.58 19.47
CA LYS A 172 -3.84 19.70 20.82
C LYS A 172 -2.76 19.61 21.91
N ASP A 173 -1.91 18.58 21.80
CA ASP A 173 -0.84 18.35 22.77
C ASP A 173 0.25 19.44 22.69
N THR A 174 0.57 19.87 21.46
CA THR A 174 1.47 21.00 21.22
C THR A 174 0.92 22.30 21.83
N ALA A 175 -0.36 22.61 21.59
CA ALA A 175 -1.01 23.81 22.12
C ALA A 175 -1.03 23.81 23.65
N ALA A 176 -1.31 22.68 24.27
CA ALA A 176 -1.25 22.54 25.73
C ALA A 176 0.15 22.83 26.28
N ALA A 177 1.21 22.28 25.63
CA ALA A 177 2.59 22.50 26.03
C ALA A 177 3.06 23.95 25.83
N LEU A 178 2.63 24.62 24.74
CA LEU A 178 2.92 26.03 24.48
C LEU A 178 2.19 26.95 25.46
N THR A 179 0.91 26.70 25.75
CA THR A 179 0.11 27.47 26.70
C THR A 179 0.70 27.42 28.11
N GLN A 180 1.19 26.27 28.58
CA GLN A 180 1.89 26.16 29.86
C GLN A 180 3.14 27.05 29.94
N ARG A 181 3.75 27.40 28.80
CA ARG A 181 4.90 28.30 28.70
C ARG A 181 4.50 29.75 28.43
N GLY A 182 3.19 30.04 28.35
CA GLY A 182 2.66 31.37 28.03
C GLY A 182 2.84 31.78 26.56
N ILE A 183 3.07 30.81 25.67
CA ILE A 183 3.26 31.02 24.23
C ILE A 183 1.90 30.88 23.54
N THR A 184 1.48 31.93 22.83
CA THR A 184 0.19 31.96 22.09
C THR A 184 0.38 32.13 20.59
N SER A 185 1.61 32.35 20.13
CA SER A 185 1.94 32.50 18.70
C SER A 185 3.32 31.96 18.40
N VAL A 186 3.49 31.34 17.23
CA VAL A 186 4.75 30.79 16.75
C VAL A 186 4.88 30.97 15.22
N THR A 187 6.12 30.95 14.73
CA THR A 187 6.42 30.68 13.32
C THR A 187 6.59 29.17 13.18
N LEU A 188 5.84 28.54 12.26
CA LEU A 188 5.90 27.10 12.01
C LEU A 188 6.78 26.82 10.79
N ASN A 189 7.92 26.23 11.01
CA ASN A 189 8.78 25.63 9.99
C ASN A 189 8.53 24.12 9.95
N TRP A 190 8.94 23.46 8.86
CA TRP A 190 8.77 22.02 8.72
C TRP A 190 9.91 21.37 7.95
N ARG A 191 10.15 20.11 8.23
CA ARG A 191 11.09 19.32 7.45
C ARG A 191 10.58 19.14 6.03
N GLY A 192 11.34 19.57 5.04
CA GLY A 192 10.96 19.50 3.62
C GLY A 192 11.50 18.27 2.90
N THR A 193 12.60 17.69 3.37
CA THR A 193 13.28 16.56 2.73
C THR A 193 13.68 15.50 3.75
N LEU A 194 13.67 14.24 3.33
CA LEU A 194 14.09 13.10 4.16
C LEU A 194 15.24 12.33 3.52
N PHE A 195 15.27 12.23 2.21
CA PHE A 195 16.20 11.44 1.43
C PHE A 195 17.01 12.31 0.47
N GLU A 196 18.11 11.76 -0.01
CA GLU A 196 18.93 12.36 -1.05
C GLU A 196 18.32 12.12 -2.45
N GLY A 197 18.62 13.02 -3.39
CA GLY A 197 18.18 12.89 -4.79
C GLY A 197 16.70 13.28 -5.01
N ALA A 198 16.15 12.86 -6.13
CA ALA A 198 14.78 13.19 -6.52
C ALA A 198 13.75 12.50 -5.61
N SER A 199 12.67 13.19 -5.27
CA SER A 199 11.53 12.63 -4.53
C SER A 199 10.49 11.97 -5.44
N HIS A 200 10.62 12.15 -6.77
CA HIS A 200 9.75 11.62 -7.83
C HIS A 200 10.60 11.39 -9.08
N LEU A 201 10.42 10.27 -9.78
CA LEU A 201 11.23 9.94 -10.97
C LEU A 201 10.70 10.67 -12.21
N SER A 202 11.58 11.38 -12.91
CA SER A 202 11.25 12.04 -14.17
C SER A 202 10.97 11.07 -15.33
N SER A 203 11.43 9.83 -15.25
CA SER A 203 11.14 8.78 -16.25
C SER A 203 9.65 8.40 -16.26
N TRP A 204 8.95 8.52 -15.14
CA TRP A 204 7.51 8.26 -15.08
C TRP A 204 6.69 9.28 -15.89
N ASP A 205 7.13 10.55 -15.94
CA ASP A 205 6.48 11.57 -16.77
C ASP A 205 6.61 11.22 -18.25
N ALA A 206 7.79 10.74 -18.67
CA ALA A 206 8.02 10.31 -20.06
C ALA A 206 7.21 9.04 -20.43
N GLN A 207 6.81 8.24 -19.45
CA GLN A 207 5.95 7.05 -19.60
C GLN A 207 4.47 7.36 -19.38
N GLU A 208 4.10 8.62 -19.09
CA GLU A 208 2.73 9.07 -18.80
C GLU A 208 2.11 8.36 -17.55
N VAL A 209 2.95 7.92 -16.61
CA VAL A 209 2.51 7.23 -15.38
C VAL A 209 2.78 8.02 -14.10
N GLY A 210 3.45 9.17 -14.16
CA GLY A 210 3.83 9.98 -12.99
C GLY A 210 2.66 10.39 -12.09
N SER A 211 1.43 10.46 -12.64
CA SER A 211 0.23 10.77 -11.84
C SER A 211 -0.24 9.63 -10.92
N TYR A 212 0.39 8.46 -10.96
CA TYR A 212 0.02 7.32 -10.10
C TYR A 212 0.90 7.20 -8.86
N GLU A 213 1.81 8.14 -8.64
CA GLU A 213 2.69 8.15 -7.48
C GLU A 213 2.90 9.56 -6.92
N GLY A 214 3.00 9.66 -5.60
CA GLY A 214 3.33 10.88 -4.88
C GLY A 214 4.85 11.05 -4.72
N HIS A 215 5.21 12.06 -3.92
CA HIS A 215 6.60 12.32 -3.58
C HIS A 215 7.00 11.58 -2.31
N VAL A 216 8.07 10.80 -2.35
CA VAL A 216 8.70 10.25 -1.14
C VAL A 216 9.31 11.37 -0.31
N GLY A 217 9.22 11.29 1.01
CA GLY A 217 9.68 12.39 1.85
C GLY A 217 9.47 12.21 3.34
N PRO A 218 9.59 13.30 4.12
CA PRO A 218 9.53 13.23 5.57
C PRO A 218 8.11 12.97 6.10
N MET A 219 7.09 13.47 5.42
CA MET A 219 5.71 13.36 5.89
C MET A 219 4.70 13.63 4.78
N ALA A 220 3.56 12.97 4.86
CA ALA A 220 2.41 13.23 3.99
C ALA A 220 1.11 12.79 4.68
N ILE A 221 -0.01 13.33 4.24
CA ILE A 221 -1.35 12.86 4.55
C ILE A 221 -1.77 11.93 3.41
N ASP A 222 -2.24 10.72 3.73
CA ASP A 222 -2.71 9.73 2.75
C ASP A 222 -1.74 9.55 1.56
N ALA A 223 -0.48 9.28 1.85
CA ALA A 223 0.61 9.12 0.88
C ALA A 223 0.77 10.32 -0.09
N GLY A 224 0.31 11.51 0.31
CA GLY A 224 0.38 12.74 -0.47
C GLY A 224 -0.78 12.97 -1.43
N ARG A 225 -1.84 12.15 -1.41
CA ARG A 225 -3.02 12.30 -2.26
C ARG A 225 -3.77 13.59 -1.97
N THR A 226 -4.35 14.18 -3.01
CA THR A 226 -5.14 15.43 -2.88
C THR A 226 -6.49 15.20 -2.19
N TYR A 227 -7.04 14.00 -2.30
CA TYR A 227 -8.19 13.47 -1.56
C TYR A 227 -8.14 11.93 -1.60
N GLU A 228 -8.85 11.27 -0.71
CA GLU A 228 -8.89 9.81 -0.61
C GLU A 228 -9.24 9.14 -1.95
N GLY A 229 -8.40 8.19 -2.37
CA GLY A 229 -8.55 7.48 -3.65
C GLY A 229 -8.18 8.27 -4.91
N ALA A 230 -7.64 9.50 -4.77
CA ALA A 230 -7.19 10.28 -5.91
C ALA A 230 -5.94 9.68 -6.57
N ASN A 231 -5.88 9.77 -7.91
CA ASN A 231 -4.64 9.64 -8.69
C ASN A 231 -4.05 11.03 -8.97
N ALA A 232 -4.00 11.86 -7.93
CA ALA A 232 -3.41 13.19 -7.97
C ALA A 232 -2.77 13.47 -6.62
N PHE A 233 -1.56 13.98 -6.63
CA PHE A 233 -0.74 14.15 -5.45
C PHE A 233 -0.29 15.61 -5.31
N TYR A 234 -0.07 16.04 -4.05
CA TYR A 234 0.55 17.32 -3.77
C TYR A 234 2.04 17.26 -4.14
N SER A 235 2.51 18.24 -4.91
CA SER A 235 3.94 18.38 -5.24
C SER A 235 4.78 18.76 -4.01
N ASP A 236 4.17 19.40 -3.02
CA ASP A 236 4.74 19.70 -1.71
C ASP A 236 3.86 19.09 -0.61
N ALA A 237 3.95 17.77 -0.44
CA ALA A 237 3.20 17.07 0.58
C ALA A 237 3.59 17.50 2.00
N PRO A 238 4.89 17.72 2.36
CA PRO A 238 5.28 18.24 3.67
C PRO A 238 4.71 19.63 3.97
N GLY A 239 4.73 20.54 2.97
CA GLY A 239 4.10 21.86 3.13
C GLY A 239 2.61 21.76 3.37
N ARG A 240 1.92 20.83 2.69
CA ARG A 240 0.50 20.55 2.93
C ARG A 240 0.25 20.06 4.37
N VAL A 241 1.11 19.20 4.91
CA VAL A 241 1.02 18.75 6.32
C VAL A 241 1.17 19.95 7.26
N ALA A 242 2.15 20.84 7.00
CA ALA A 242 2.38 22.04 7.80
C ALA A 242 1.16 23.00 7.77
N GLU A 243 0.52 23.18 6.61
CA GLU A 243 -0.73 23.96 6.51
C GLU A 243 -1.85 23.39 7.39
N VAL A 244 -2.08 22.07 7.31
CA VAL A 244 -3.12 21.38 8.11
C VAL A 244 -2.80 21.47 9.60
N PHE A 245 -1.56 21.27 9.97
CA PHE A 245 -1.12 21.37 11.37
C PHE A 245 -1.25 22.80 11.92
N SER A 246 -0.88 23.83 11.12
CA SER A 246 -1.09 25.24 11.47
C SER A 246 -2.56 25.57 11.73
N GLN A 247 -3.46 25.08 10.88
CA GLN A 247 -4.90 25.26 11.06
C GLN A 247 -5.40 24.55 12.32
N ALA A 248 -4.92 23.34 12.61
CA ALA A 248 -5.25 22.61 13.82
C ALA A 248 -4.75 23.32 15.09
N LEU A 249 -3.54 23.89 15.09
CA LEU A 249 -3.04 24.73 16.17
C LEU A 249 -3.91 25.98 16.39
N GLY A 250 -4.36 26.61 15.30
CA GLY A 250 -5.31 27.73 15.36
C GLY A 250 -6.61 27.39 16.04
N ALA A 251 -7.15 26.20 15.81
CA ALA A 251 -8.37 25.71 16.47
C ALA A 251 -8.16 25.49 17.99
N GLU A 252 -6.92 25.19 18.40
CA GLU A 252 -6.53 25.05 19.82
C GLU A 252 -6.04 26.38 20.46
N GLY A 253 -6.18 27.52 19.75
CA GLY A 253 -5.86 28.85 20.28
C GLY A 253 -4.42 29.31 20.14
N ILE A 254 -3.58 28.58 19.39
CA ILE A 254 -2.21 28.97 19.06
C ILE A 254 -2.15 29.51 17.63
N SER A 255 -1.76 30.77 17.48
CA SER A 255 -1.52 31.36 16.15
C SER A 255 -0.21 30.86 15.57
N ALA A 256 -0.27 30.00 14.55
CA ALA A 256 0.90 29.51 13.84
C ALA A 256 0.99 30.14 12.44
N THR A 257 2.00 30.96 12.21
CA THR A 257 2.31 31.53 10.89
C THR A 257 3.27 30.61 10.17
N LEU A 258 2.94 30.19 8.94
CA LEU A 258 3.85 29.36 8.15
C LEU A 258 5.16 30.13 7.84
N GLY A 259 6.27 29.49 8.11
CA GLY A 259 7.62 29.92 7.79
C GLY A 259 8.16 29.20 6.55
N GLU A 260 9.28 28.51 6.70
CA GLU A 260 10.01 27.89 5.59
C GLU A 260 10.28 26.40 5.87
N ALA A 261 10.46 25.63 4.79
CA ALA A 261 10.94 24.26 4.87
C ALA A 261 12.42 24.24 5.31
N GLY A 262 12.76 23.44 6.30
CA GLY A 262 14.12 23.30 6.81
C GLY A 262 14.18 22.38 8.03
N ASP A 263 15.36 21.87 8.33
CA ASP A 263 15.59 21.02 9.50
C ASP A 263 15.51 21.83 10.79
N ALA A 264 15.04 21.20 11.86
CA ALA A 264 15.08 21.77 13.18
C ALA A 264 16.54 21.95 13.65
N PRO A 265 16.92 23.11 14.25
CA PRO A 265 18.28 23.32 14.72
C PRO A 265 18.60 22.40 15.90
N ALA A 266 19.88 22.09 16.06
CA ALA A 266 20.36 21.38 17.23
C ALA A 266 19.94 22.15 18.51
N GLY A 267 19.24 21.44 19.43
CA GLY A 267 18.72 22.03 20.67
C GLY A 267 17.24 22.44 20.63
N ALA A 268 16.55 22.30 19.50
CA ALA A 268 15.09 22.32 19.49
C ALA A 268 14.57 21.12 20.30
N GLY A 269 13.61 21.37 21.20
CA GLY A 269 13.07 20.35 22.11
C GLY A 269 11.68 19.89 21.71
N ALA A 270 11.42 18.59 21.71
CA ALA A 270 10.09 18.06 21.47
C ALA A 270 9.11 18.54 22.55
N VAL A 271 7.99 19.12 22.12
CA VAL A 271 6.90 19.56 23.01
C VAL A 271 5.68 18.63 22.90
N ALA A 272 5.53 17.94 21.78
CA ALA A 272 4.55 16.90 21.56
C ALA A 272 5.01 15.96 20.43
N SER A 273 4.48 14.75 20.39
CA SER A 273 4.69 13.79 19.30
C SER A 273 3.54 12.83 19.14
N VAL A 274 3.39 12.28 17.95
CA VAL A 274 2.50 11.16 17.62
C VAL A 274 3.30 10.10 16.88
N SER A 275 2.85 8.85 16.94
CA SER A 275 3.53 7.73 16.28
C SER A 275 2.62 7.08 15.23
N SER A 276 3.21 6.68 14.12
CA SER A 276 2.55 5.93 13.05
C SER A 276 2.13 4.53 13.51
N ALA A 277 1.41 3.81 12.66
CA ALA A 277 1.36 2.36 12.71
C ALA A 277 2.78 1.77 12.59
N THR A 278 2.98 0.53 13.02
CA THR A 278 4.27 -0.15 12.87
C THR A 278 4.66 -0.28 11.40
N MET A 279 5.95 -0.37 11.12
CA MET A 279 6.45 -0.57 9.74
C MET A 279 5.85 -1.82 9.08
N GLY A 280 5.66 -2.90 9.85
CA GLY A 280 5.01 -4.11 9.36
C GLY A 280 3.54 -3.91 8.98
N GLU A 281 2.77 -3.14 9.78
CA GLU A 281 1.39 -2.76 9.46
C GLU A 281 1.33 -1.88 8.20
N GLN A 282 2.26 -0.92 8.05
CA GLN A 282 2.34 -0.05 6.88
C GLN A 282 2.75 -0.83 5.62
N LEU A 283 3.68 -1.81 5.71
CA LEU A 283 4.02 -2.70 4.59
C LEU A 283 2.82 -3.57 4.17
N ARG A 284 2.06 -4.09 5.13
CA ARG A 284 0.79 -4.80 4.83
C ARG A 284 -0.20 -3.88 4.13
N TRP A 285 -0.35 -2.65 4.61
CA TRP A 285 -1.23 -1.64 4.00
C TRP A 285 -0.78 -1.32 2.58
N MET A 286 0.51 -1.09 2.36
CA MET A 286 1.13 -0.87 1.04
C MET A 286 0.81 -1.99 0.05
N LEU A 287 0.96 -3.25 0.46
CA LEU A 287 0.67 -4.42 -0.38
C LEU A 287 -0.83 -4.57 -0.67
N ALA A 288 -1.69 -4.34 0.34
CA ALA A 288 -3.14 -4.45 0.21
C ALA A 288 -3.73 -3.38 -0.72
N HIS A 289 -3.25 -2.13 -0.62
CA HIS A 289 -3.71 -1.01 -1.44
C HIS A 289 -2.89 -0.81 -2.71
N SER A 290 -1.79 -1.58 -2.85
CA SER A 290 -0.84 -1.43 -3.96
C SER A 290 -0.26 -0.01 -4.06
N ASP A 291 0.06 0.60 -2.91
CA ASP A 291 0.53 1.98 -2.85
C ASP A 291 1.95 2.11 -3.39
N ASN A 292 2.12 2.93 -4.42
CA ASN A 292 3.40 3.13 -5.09
C ASN A 292 4.35 3.94 -4.21
N THR A 293 3.87 5.06 -3.67
CA THR A 293 4.69 6.00 -2.88
C THR A 293 5.29 5.33 -1.65
N LEU A 294 4.50 4.50 -0.94
CA LEU A 294 5.01 3.73 0.19
C LEU A 294 6.05 2.68 -0.23
N ALA A 295 5.89 2.05 -1.40
CA ALA A 295 6.85 1.06 -1.85
C ALA A 295 8.24 1.68 -2.05
N ASP A 296 8.31 2.83 -2.71
CA ASP A 296 9.57 3.54 -2.92
C ASP A 296 10.10 4.17 -1.63
N GLN A 297 9.22 4.66 -0.74
CA GLN A 297 9.59 5.13 0.59
C GLN A 297 10.29 4.03 1.40
N TYR A 298 9.70 2.83 1.47
CA TYR A 298 10.24 1.71 2.25
C TYR A 298 11.53 1.12 1.66
N CYS A 299 11.66 1.10 0.33
CA CYS A 299 12.93 0.75 -0.30
C CYS A 299 14.06 1.72 0.05
N ARG A 300 13.76 3.02 0.14
CA ARG A 300 14.75 4.03 0.56
C ARG A 300 15.10 3.91 2.03
N PHE A 301 14.15 3.54 2.90
CA PHE A 301 14.47 3.18 4.27
C PHE A 301 15.39 1.96 4.34
N ALA A 302 15.11 0.91 3.56
CA ALA A 302 15.95 -0.28 3.47
C ALA A 302 17.37 0.07 2.99
N ALA A 303 17.50 0.89 1.96
CA ALA A 303 18.81 1.35 1.46
C ALA A 303 19.59 2.11 2.54
N ARG A 304 18.94 3.04 3.25
CA ARG A 304 19.56 3.77 4.36
C ARG A 304 20.02 2.83 5.47
N ALA A 305 19.19 1.87 5.86
CA ALA A 305 19.52 0.88 6.89
C ALA A 305 20.66 -0.04 6.47
N ALA A 306 20.76 -0.37 5.17
CA ALA A 306 21.88 -1.11 4.58
C ALA A 306 23.15 -0.26 4.42
N GLY A 307 23.14 1.03 4.73
CA GLY A 307 24.27 1.94 4.52
C GLY A 307 24.49 2.34 3.07
N ALA A 308 23.50 2.16 2.21
CA ALA A 308 23.51 2.57 0.80
C ALA A 308 22.87 3.98 0.64
N PRO A 309 23.14 4.68 -0.48
CA PRO A 309 22.46 5.93 -0.78
C PRO A 309 20.93 5.73 -0.83
N ALA A 310 20.18 6.58 -0.14
CA ALA A 310 18.73 6.51 -0.12
C ALA A 310 18.12 7.25 -1.34
N THR A 311 18.62 6.93 -2.54
CA THR A 311 18.11 7.37 -3.85
C THR A 311 17.31 6.23 -4.50
N TYR A 312 16.68 6.47 -5.66
CA TYR A 312 16.01 5.39 -6.41
C TYR A 312 17.00 4.30 -6.81
N GLU A 313 18.15 4.69 -7.34
CA GLU A 313 19.21 3.76 -7.76
C GLU A 313 19.78 2.97 -6.58
N GLY A 314 20.05 3.64 -5.46
CA GLY A 314 20.56 2.96 -4.26
C GLY A 314 19.52 2.03 -3.64
N ALA A 315 18.24 2.38 -3.70
CA ALA A 315 17.12 1.56 -3.23
C ALA A 315 16.95 0.29 -4.08
N THR A 316 16.89 0.42 -5.39
CA THR A 316 16.75 -0.71 -6.31
C THR A 316 17.98 -1.64 -6.30
N GLU A 317 19.19 -1.08 -6.16
CA GLU A 317 20.41 -1.87 -5.97
C GLU A 317 20.41 -2.62 -4.63
N THR A 318 19.87 -2.00 -3.55
CA THR A 318 19.71 -2.66 -2.25
C THR A 318 18.76 -3.84 -2.37
N VAL A 319 17.62 -3.67 -3.05
CA VAL A 319 16.68 -4.77 -3.35
C VAL A 319 17.41 -5.91 -4.06
N ARG A 320 18.11 -5.61 -5.17
CA ARG A 320 18.83 -6.62 -5.95
C ARG A 320 19.86 -7.37 -5.10
N LYS A 321 20.62 -6.67 -4.26
CA LYS A 321 21.62 -7.25 -3.37
C LYS A 321 20.98 -8.16 -2.32
N THR A 322 19.89 -7.70 -1.66
CA THR A 322 19.15 -8.49 -0.69
C THR A 322 18.64 -9.79 -1.29
N LEU A 323 18.07 -9.74 -2.50
CA LEU A 323 17.62 -10.94 -3.21
C LEU A 323 18.77 -11.91 -3.50
N THR A 324 19.91 -11.39 -3.97
CA THR A 324 21.10 -12.20 -4.25
C THR A 324 21.63 -12.89 -2.99
N GLU A 325 21.69 -12.17 -1.85
CA GLU A 325 22.11 -12.70 -0.55
C GLU A 325 21.15 -13.78 -0.03
N ALA A 326 19.86 -13.64 -0.33
CA ALA A 326 18.83 -14.64 -0.01
C ALA A 326 18.82 -15.85 -0.99
N GLY A 327 19.70 -15.87 -2.00
CA GLY A 327 19.77 -16.94 -3.00
C GLY A 327 18.61 -16.92 -4.01
N VAL A 328 17.93 -15.79 -4.14
CA VAL A 328 16.85 -15.60 -5.14
C VAL A 328 17.49 -15.35 -6.51
N PRO A 329 17.01 -15.99 -7.60
CA PRO A 329 17.49 -15.72 -8.96
C PRO A 329 17.29 -14.24 -9.34
N THR A 330 18.34 -13.58 -9.83
CA THR A 330 18.32 -12.16 -10.23
C THR A 330 18.76 -11.95 -11.68
N GLU A 331 18.84 -13.01 -12.48
CA GLU A 331 19.20 -12.93 -13.89
C GLU A 331 18.17 -12.11 -14.66
N GLY A 332 18.66 -11.06 -15.34
CA GLY A 332 17.83 -10.15 -16.12
C GLY A 332 16.95 -9.22 -15.30
N LEU A 333 17.10 -9.20 -13.97
CA LEU A 333 16.41 -8.24 -13.08
C LEU A 333 16.88 -6.81 -13.39
N THR A 334 15.94 -5.96 -13.74
CA THR A 334 16.13 -4.51 -13.90
C THR A 334 15.04 -3.78 -13.14
N LEU A 335 15.41 -2.82 -12.31
CA LEU A 335 14.49 -1.99 -11.54
C LEU A 335 14.88 -0.52 -11.69
N GLU A 336 13.93 0.33 -12.04
CA GLU A 336 14.03 1.80 -11.94
C GLU A 336 13.41 2.31 -10.64
N ASP A 337 12.37 1.61 -10.17
CA ASP A 337 11.65 1.90 -8.93
C ASP A 337 11.37 0.62 -8.14
N CYS A 338 10.75 0.76 -6.98
CA CYS A 338 10.34 -0.35 -6.13
C CYS A 338 8.83 -0.60 -6.16
N SER A 339 8.11 0.23 -6.88
CA SER A 339 6.66 0.19 -7.00
C SER A 339 6.20 -0.70 -8.16
N GLY A 340 7.03 -0.84 -9.20
CA GLY A 340 6.70 -1.46 -10.47
C GLY A 340 5.85 -0.56 -11.36
N LEU A 341 5.91 0.76 -11.13
CA LEU A 341 5.22 1.74 -11.94
C LEU A 341 5.93 1.94 -13.27
N SER A 342 7.26 1.85 -13.28
CA SER A 342 8.05 1.95 -14.51
C SER A 342 7.85 0.72 -15.41
N SER A 343 7.55 0.96 -16.69
CA SER A 343 7.54 -0.09 -17.72
C SER A 343 8.94 -0.62 -18.07
N ASN A 344 10.00 0.05 -17.60
CA ASN A 344 11.38 -0.37 -17.75
C ASN A 344 11.79 -1.45 -16.73
N ASP A 345 11.01 -1.65 -15.68
CA ASP A 345 11.21 -2.75 -14.76
C ASP A 345 11.02 -4.07 -15.46
N LYS A 346 11.95 -5.00 -15.22
CA LYS A 346 11.93 -6.36 -15.78
C LYS A 346 12.27 -7.35 -14.69
N ILE A 347 11.34 -8.27 -14.43
CA ILE A 347 11.47 -9.32 -13.42
C ILE A 347 11.02 -10.65 -14.04
N SER A 348 11.78 -11.73 -13.81
CA SER A 348 11.36 -13.07 -14.23
C SER A 348 10.36 -13.69 -13.24
N ALA A 349 9.50 -14.59 -13.70
CA ALA A 349 8.63 -15.35 -12.81
C ALA A 349 9.46 -16.17 -11.78
N ASN A 350 10.64 -16.64 -12.18
CA ASN A 350 11.56 -17.32 -11.28
C ASN A 350 12.06 -16.41 -10.15
N THR A 351 12.31 -15.13 -10.40
CA THR A 351 12.68 -14.16 -9.36
C THR A 351 11.54 -13.97 -8.37
N LEU A 352 10.31 -13.75 -8.87
CA LEU A 352 9.12 -13.56 -8.01
C LEU A 352 8.84 -14.79 -7.14
N VAL A 353 8.82 -16.00 -7.74
CA VAL A 353 8.64 -17.24 -6.97
C VAL A 353 9.83 -17.50 -6.05
N GLY A 354 11.04 -17.10 -6.44
CA GLY A 354 12.23 -17.17 -5.58
C GLY A 354 12.06 -16.38 -4.28
N VAL A 355 11.50 -15.17 -4.34
CA VAL A 355 11.15 -14.36 -3.16
C VAL A 355 10.09 -15.05 -2.30
N LEU A 356 9.04 -15.59 -2.92
CA LEU A 356 7.99 -16.33 -2.19
C LEU A 356 8.57 -17.56 -1.50
N LYS A 357 9.46 -18.30 -2.18
CA LYS A 357 10.14 -19.45 -1.60
C LYS A 357 11.05 -19.06 -0.45
N ALA A 358 11.86 -18.02 -0.61
CA ALA A 358 12.72 -17.51 0.47
C ALA A 358 11.87 -17.07 1.68
N SER A 359 10.71 -16.44 1.45
CA SER A 359 9.76 -16.12 2.53
C SER A 359 9.14 -17.37 3.16
N TYR A 360 8.77 -18.38 2.37
CA TYR A 360 8.14 -19.61 2.87
C TYR A 360 9.10 -20.47 3.72
N GLU A 361 10.37 -20.56 3.30
CA GLU A 361 11.42 -21.37 3.96
C GLU A 361 12.17 -20.59 5.03
N GLY A 362 12.14 -19.27 5.00
CA GLY A 362 12.92 -18.37 5.83
C GLY A 362 12.49 -18.36 7.31
N THR A 363 13.38 -17.88 8.16
CA THR A 363 13.17 -17.71 9.60
C THR A 363 13.43 -16.29 10.08
N GLY A 364 13.94 -15.41 9.21
CA GLY A 364 14.12 -13.98 9.47
C GLY A 364 12.81 -13.20 9.32
N THR A 365 12.88 -11.89 9.50
CA THR A 365 11.70 -11.00 9.36
C THR A 365 11.15 -10.99 7.92
N GLU A 366 12.01 -11.19 6.92
CA GLU A 366 11.62 -11.33 5.50
C GLU A 366 10.69 -12.54 5.25
N ALA A 367 10.70 -13.54 6.15
CA ALA A 367 9.76 -14.67 6.09
C ALA A 367 8.29 -14.21 6.21
N ASP A 368 8.04 -13.02 6.75
CA ASP A 368 6.69 -12.48 6.84
C ASP A 368 6.16 -11.89 5.53
N THR A 369 6.99 -11.76 4.49
CA THR A 369 6.58 -11.15 3.20
C THR A 369 5.31 -11.79 2.64
N MET A 370 5.22 -13.11 2.58
CA MET A 370 4.01 -13.79 2.10
C MET A 370 2.80 -13.49 2.97
N ARG A 371 2.95 -13.41 4.30
CA ARG A 371 1.86 -13.14 5.24
C ARG A 371 1.27 -11.75 5.11
N LEU A 372 2.01 -10.81 4.50
CA LEU A 372 1.55 -9.44 4.26
C LEU A 372 0.72 -9.31 2.98
N LEU A 373 0.74 -10.32 2.08
CA LEU A 373 0.00 -10.28 0.82
C LEU A 373 -1.52 -10.30 1.04
N PRO A 374 -2.31 -9.66 0.16
CA PRO A 374 -3.77 -9.70 0.22
C PRO A 374 -4.34 -11.09 -0.05
N TRP A 375 -5.50 -11.38 0.55
CA TRP A 375 -6.25 -12.62 0.39
C TRP A 375 -7.41 -12.44 -0.59
N ALA A 376 -7.58 -13.40 -1.50
CA ALA A 376 -8.70 -13.46 -2.45
C ALA A 376 -10.05 -13.47 -1.72
N GLY A 377 -10.99 -12.68 -2.23
CA GLY A 377 -12.33 -12.52 -1.69
C GLY A 377 -12.40 -11.74 -0.36
N LEU A 378 -11.27 -11.32 0.24
CA LEU A 378 -11.26 -10.78 1.61
C LEU A 378 -10.59 -9.41 1.74
N VAL A 379 -9.40 -9.19 1.16
CA VAL A 379 -8.59 -8.03 1.49
C VAL A 379 -8.01 -7.34 0.24
N GLY A 380 -8.00 -6.01 0.26
CA GLY A 380 -7.25 -5.17 -0.68
C GLY A 380 -7.66 -5.36 -2.14
N THR A 381 -6.69 -5.39 -3.04
CA THR A 381 -6.93 -5.51 -4.49
C THR A 381 -7.53 -6.85 -4.93
N LEU A 382 -7.56 -7.83 -4.04
CA LEU A 382 -8.19 -9.14 -4.26
C LEU A 382 -9.58 -9.28 -3.60
N SER A 383 -10.06 -8.27 -2.86
CA SER A 383 -11.34 -8.36 -2.11
C SER A 383 -12.55 -8.66 -3.00
N GLN A 384 -12.51 -8.28 -4.27
CA GLN A 384 -13.58 -8.52 -5.26
C GLN A 384 -13.16 -9.48 -6.37
N ARG A 385 -12.12 -10.28 -6.12
CA ARG A 385 -11.60 -11.29 -7.07
C ARG A 385 -11.57 -12.64 -6.39
N MET A 386 -11.89 -13.71 -7.14
CA MET A 386 -11.89 -15.08 -6.63
C MET A 386 -12.66 -15.16 -5.29
N THR A 387 -13.90 -14.64 -5.29
CA THR A 387 -14.72 -14.45 -4.08
C THR A 387 -15.43 -15.73 -3.62
N GLU A 388 -15.36 -16.79 -4.42
CA GLU A 388 -16.05 -18.05 -4.16
C GLU A 388 -15.04 -19.14 -3.76
N GLU A 389 -15.54 -20.16 -3.06
CA GLU A 389 -14.79 -21.40 -2.83
C GLU A 389 -14.46 -22.10 -4.18
N PRO A 390 -13.26 -22.69 -4.35
CA PRO A 390 -12.24 -22.93 -3.31
C PRO A 390 -11.18 -21.82 -3.17
N ALA A 391 -11.22 -20.76 -3.97
CA ALA A 391 -10.14 -19.76 -4.00
C ALA A 391 -10.25 -18.72 -2.88
N ALA A 392 -11.48 -18.34 -2.49
CA ALA A 392 -11.69 -17.37 -1.42
C ALA A 392 -10.99 -17.81 -0.12
N GLY A 393 -10.07 -16.96 0.37
CA GLY A 393 -9.26 -17.26 1.57
C GLY A 393 -8.19 -18.33 1.40
N ASN A 394 -8.01 -18.91 0.19
CA ASN A 394 -6.99 -19.91 -0.13
C ASN A 394 -5.95 -19.41 -1.16
N VAL A 395 -6.23 -18.29 -1.82
CA VAL A 395 -5.27 -17.59 -2.68
C VAL A 395 -4.80 -16.34 -1.94
N GLN A 396 -3.49 -16.17 -1.84
CA GLN A 396 -2.84 -15.00 -1.23
C GLN A 396 -1.81 -14.46 -2.21
N ALA A 397 -2.06 -13.29 -2.82
CA ALA A 397 -1.20 -12.80 -3.89
C ALA A 397 -1.14 -11.27 -3.99
N LYS A 398 -0.02 -10.77 -4.52
CA LYS A 398 0.11 -9.40 -5.00
C LYS A 398 -0.35 -9.31 -6.44
N THR A 399 -1.20 -8.34 -6.73
CA THR A 399 -1.66 -8.02 -8.08
C THR A 399 -0.71 -7.06 -8.78
N GLY A 400 -0.55 -7.19 -10.10
CA GLY A 400 0.13 -6.23 -10.97
C GLY A 400 -0.80 -5.79 -12.09
N ALA A 401 -0.82 -4.50 -12.42
CA ALA A 401 -1.52 -3.95 -13.56
C ALA A 401 -0.83 -2.68 -14.05
N LEU A 402 -0.49 -2.64 -15.32
CA LEU A 402 -0.15 -1.45 -16.12
C LEU A 402 -1.03 -1.48 -17.38
N GLN A 403 -0.88 -0.51 -18.27
CA GLN A 403 -1.77 -0.39 -19.43
C GLN A 403 -1.93 -1.70 -20.23
N GLU A 404 -0.81 -2.40 -20.48
CA GLU A 404 -0.77 -3.62 -21.31
C GLU A 404 -0.29 -4.86 -20.54
N VAL A 405 -0.30 -4.81 -19.21
CA VAL A 405 0.24 -5.86 -18.33
C VAL A 405 -0.75 -6.19 -17.24
N THR A 406 -0.97 -7.48 -16.99
CA THR A 406 -1.63 -7.97 -15.79
C THR A 406 -0.83 -9.12 -15.19
N ALA A 407 -0.70 -9.16 -13.86
CA ALA A 407 0.07 -10.19 -13.16
C ALA A 407 -0.51 -10.52 -11.79
N LEU A 408 -0.20 -11.73 -11.32
CA LEU A 408 -0.40 -12.21 -9.95
C LEU A 408 0.87 -12.92 -9.48
N SER A 409 1.28 -12.67 -8.23
CA SER A 409 2.39 -13.39 -7.61
C SER A 409 2.10 -13.65 -6.14
N GLY A 410 2.09 -14.93 -5.74
CA GLY A 410 1.72 -15.31 -4.38
C GLY A 410 1.68 -16.81 -4.15
N SER A 411 0.75 -17.26 -3.32
CA SER A 411 0.55 -18.66 -3.00
C SER A 411 -0.91 -19.08 -3.13
N VAL A 412 -1.10 -20.32 -3.49
CA VAL A 412 -2.39 -21.00 -3.53
C VAL A 412 -2.35 -22.21 -2.62
N GLN A 413 -3.33 -22.33 -1.73
CA GLN A 413 -3.54 -23.54 -0.94
C GLN A 413 -4.60 -24.38 -1.63
N THR A 414 -4.27 -25.65 -1.95
CA THR A 414 -5.23 -26.60 -2.53
C THR A 414 -6.24 -27.08 -1.48
N LYS A 415 -7.31 -27.77 -1.90
CA LYS A 415 -8.31 -28.35 -0.98
C LYS A 415 -7.71 -29.29 0.07
N SER A 416 -6.67 -30.04 -0.30
CA SER A 416 -5.98 -30.93 0.66
C SER A 416 -4.99 -30.19 1.58
N GLY A 417 -4.76 -28.89 1.35
CA GLY A 417 -3.82 -28.08 2.12
C GLY A 417 -2.39 -28.04 1.56
N ARG A 418 -2.16 -28.50 0.29
CA ARG A 418 -0.88 -28.32 -0.38
C ARG A 418 -0.67 -26.86 -0.72
N VAL A 419 0.54 -26.32 -0.53
CA VAL A 419 0.87 -24.94 -0.86
C VAL A 419 1.66 -24.90 -2.16
N LEU A 420 1.17 -24.12 -3.10
CA LEU A 420 1.81 -23.84 -4.39
C LEU A 420 2.25 -22.38 -4.40
N LEU A 421 3.49 -22.12 -4.83
CA LEU A 421 4.01 -20.79 -5.08
C LEU A 421 3.79 -20.46 -6.55
N VAL A 422 3.15 -19.34 -6.82
CA VAL A 422 2.66 -19.00 -8.16
C VAL A 422 3.14 -17.59 -8.53
N SER A 423 3.63 -17.44 -9.77
CA SER A 423 3.83 -16.14 -10.39
C SER A 423 3.46 -16.24 -11.86
N ILE A 424 2.42 -15.52 -12.26
CA ILE A 424 1.82 -15.58 -13.59
C ILE A 424 1.47 -14.18 -14.10
N GLY A 425 1.46 -14.02 -15.41
CA GLY A 425 1.06 -12.75 -16.00
C GLY A 425 0.86 -12.78 -17.52
N HIS A 426 0.39 -11.65 -17.98
CA HIS A 426 0.21 -11.35 -19.40
C HIS A 426 0.88 -10.04 -19.76
N ASP A 427 1.62 -10.03 -20.88
CA ASP A 427 2.22 -8.84 -21.48
C ASP A 427 1.62 -8.59 -22.87
N ASN A 428 1.73 -7.34 -23.33
CA ASN A 428 1.25 -6.91 -24.65
C ASN A 428 -0.27 -7.07 -24.83
N VAL A 429 -1.02 -6.82 -23.75
CA VAL A 429 -2.49 -6.87 -23.76
C VAL A 429 -3.03 -5.55 -24.31
N THR A 430 -3.16 -5.44 -25.64
CA THR A 430 -3.54 -4.19 -26.33
C THR A 430 -4.95 -3.70 -25.98
N GLU A 431 -5.84 -4.59 -25.51
CA GLU A 431 -7.18 -4.23 -25.04
C GLU A 431 -7.20 -3.73 -23.58
N GLY A 432 -6.03 -3.64 -22.94
CA GLY A 432 -5.84 -3.20 -21.56
C GLY A 432 -5.76 -4.35 -20.54
N ALA A 433 -5.01 -4.11 -19.47
CA ALA A 433 -4.68 -5.10 -18.44
C ALA A 433 -5.89 -5.87 -17.89
N TYR A 434 -7.04 -5.24 -17.80
CA TYR A 434 -8.22 -5.86 -17.19
C TYR A 434 -8.96 -6.82 -18.13
N ALA A 435 -8.73 -6.76 -19.45
CA ALA A 435 -9.41 -7.61 -20.42
C ALA A 435 -9.11 -9.10 -20.24
N THR A 436 -7.88 -9.43 -19.82
CA THR A 436 -7.39 -10.81 -19.71
C THR A 436 -7.24 -11.30 -18.27
N ARG A 437 -7.50 -10.44 -17.27
CA ARG A 437 -7.33 -10.75 -15.85
C ARG A 437 -8.10 -12.00 -15.40
N GLY A 438 -9.31 -12.20 -15.94
CA GLY A 438 -10.14 -13.36 -15.60
C GLY A 438 -9.51 -14.71 -15.94
N HIS A 439 -8.59 -14.77 -16.91
CA HIS A 439 -7.88 -16.02 -17.22
C HIS A 439 -6.87 -16.39 -16.13
N LEU A 440 -6.22 -15.40 -15.53
CA LEU A 440 -5.31 -15.62 -14.38
C LEU A 440 -6.09 -16.00 -13.13
N ASP A 441 -7.24 -15.35 -12.88
CA ASP A 441 -8.13 -15.70 -11.77
C ASP A 441 -8.61 -17.15 -11.89
N ALA A 442 -9.11 -17.55 -13.06
CA ALA A 442 -9.58 -18.91 -13.31
C ALA A 442 -8.48 -19.96 -13.15
N PHE A 443 -7.23 -19.63 -13.49
CA PHE A 443 -6.09 -20.52 -13.26
C PHE A 443 -5.84 -20.73 -11.76
N GLU A 444 -5.79 -19.65 -10.97
CA GLU A 444 -5.59 -19.77 -9.51
C GLU A 444 -6.78 -20.44 -8.81
N GLU A 445 -8.01 -20.16 -9.24
CA GLU A 445 -9.20 -20.90 -8.78
C GLU A 445 -9.10 -22.41 -9.10
N GLY A 446 -8.59 -22.75 -10.27
CA GLY A 446 -8.33 -24.14 -10.68
C GLY A 446 -7.29 -24.80 -9.77
N LEU A 447 -6.17 -24.13 -9.48
CA LEU A 447 -5.14 -24.63 -8.56
C LEU A 447 -5.69 -24.83 -7.14
N ALA A 448 -6.46 -23.88 -6.61
CA ALA A 448 -7.12 -24.00 -5.31
C ALA A 448 -8.12 -25.18 -5.29
N GLY A 449 -8.66 -25.55 -6.46
CA GLY A 449 -9.58 -26.66 -6.64
C GLY A 449 -8.95 -28.07 -6.64
N LEU A 450 -7.63 -28.17 -6.73
CA LEU A 450 -6.89 -29.45 -6.69
C LEU A 450 -6.96 -30.11 -5.31
N ASP A 451 -6.85 -31.45 -5.28
CA ASP A 451 -6.91 -32.26 -4.04
C ASP A 451 -5.51 -32.56 -3.46
#